data_8510a4d1bf4aea79e416f5a6061dbddc
#
_entry.id   8510a4d1bf4aea79e416f5a6061dbddc
#
_cell.length_a   1.000
_cell.length_b   1.000
_cell.length_c   1.000
_cell.angle_alpha   90.00
_cell.angle_beta   90.00
_cell.angle_gamma   90.00
#
_symmetry.space_group_name_H-M   'P 1'
#
loop_
_entity.id
_entity.type
_entity.pdbx_description
1 polymer ?
#
loop_
_entity_poly.entity_id
_entity_poly.type
_entity_poly.pdbx_seq_one_letter_code
_entity_poly.pdbx_strand_id
1 'polypeptide(L)'
;MLVAAVDLPTPFQTVKLPDIPKQGTARYKAVAHVVLHTTGGYPDSKHPTPQRIRPEAAAPRHCLATDVHAYWSRTDRIGAAHILIDADGAVYQIADLSTRAMYHCVGYNQVSIGVEVVQQSDSSLFAAQLVSVVALCSWLADTFKLPRSVAMPYTGVRDVVDGVGVLGHRDLSSNRGSGDPGDFVMEALVDAGWAAV
;
A
#
# COMPACT_ATOMS: atom_id res chain seq x y z
N MET A 1 21.81 -18.32 0.12
CA MET A 1 20.88 -18.66 -0.97
C MET A 1 20.40 -17.35 -1.56
N LEU A 2 20.77 -17.01 -2.79
CA LEU A 2 20.26 -15.81 -3.47
C LEU A 2 18.76 -16.03 -3.70
N VAL A 3 17.94 -15.22 -3.05
CA VAL A 3 16.51 -15.19 -3.33
C VAL A 3 16.35 -14.50 -4.69
N ALA A 4 15.68 -15.17 -5.63
CA ALA A 4 15.40 -14.57 -6.93
C ALA A 4 14.58 -13.28 -6.75
N ALA A 5 14.86 -12.27 -7.58
CA ALA A 5 14.06 -11.05 -7.61
C ALA A 5 12.59 -11.40 -7.88
N VAL A 6 11.68 -10.78 -7.13
CA VAL A 6 10.23 -11.01 -7.28
C VAL A 6 9.65 -9.79 -7.98
N ASP A 7 9.31 -9.99 -9.26
CA ASP A 7 8.60 -9.01 -10.08
C ASP A 7 7.11 -9.39 -10.17
N LEU A 8 6.26 -8.37 -10.28
CA LEU A 8 4.82 -8.55 -10.44
C LEU A 8 4.49 -9.25 -11.78
N PRO A 9 3.54 -10.20 -11.78
CA PRO A 9 3.20 -10.96 -12.99
C PRO A 9 2.37 -10.14 -13.97
N THR A 10 2.30 -10.67 -15.19
CA THR A 10 1.55 -10.12 -16.33
C THR A 10 0.05 -10.23 -16.16
N PRO A 11 -0.79 -10.05 -15.30
CA PRO A 11 -2.07 -9.41 -15.59
C PRO A 11 -2.15 -8.00 -15.05
N PHE A 12 -1.19 -7.58 -14.23
CA PHE A 12 -1.12 -6.17 -13.84
C PHE A 12 -0.50 -5.39 -15.00
N GLN A 13 -1.08 -4.26 -15.38
CA GLN A 13 -0.35 -3.28 -16.17
C GLN A 13 0.78 -2.73 -15.27
N THR A 14 1.83 -3.52 -15.13
CA THR A 14 2.93 -3.20 -14.22
C THR A 14 3.93 -2.32 -14.93
N VAL A 15 4.11 -1.13 -14.43
CA VAL A 15 5.19 -0.23 -14.83
C VAL A 15 6.29 -0.29 -13.77
N LYS A 16 7.51 -0.64 -14.19
CA LYS A 16 8.66 -0.58 -13.28
C LYS A 16 9.20 0.84 -13.27
N LEU A 17 9.16 1.49 -12.11
CA LEU A 17 9.80 2.78 -11.89
C LEU A 17 11.22 2.56 -11.33
N PRO A 18 12.14 3.53 -11.52
CA PRO A 18 13.47 3.47 -10.92
C PRO A 18 13.42 3.29 -9.40
N ASP A 19 14.28 2.43 -8.86
CA ASP A 19 14.48 2.34 -7.39
C ASP A 19 14.93 3.68 -6.83
N ILE A 20 14.53 3.95 -5.60
CA ILE A 20 14.94 5.14 -4.84
C ILE A 20 15.85 4.67 -3.69
N PRO A 21 17.17 4.54 -3.89
CA PRO A 21 18.07 3.89 -2.93
C PRO A 21 18.02 4.49 -1.52
N LYS A 22 17.85 5.82 -1.39
CA LYS A 22 17.76 6.53 -0.11
C LYS A 22 16.48 6.21 0.69
N GLN A 23 15.47 5.64 0.05
CA GLN A 23 14.16 5.35 0.66
C GLN A 23 14.04 3.91 1.17
N GLY A 24 15.13 3.17 1.26
CA GLY A 24 15.11 1.81 1.74
C GLY A 24 16.50 1.24 2.02
N THR A 25 16.51 0.00 2.46
CA THR A 25 17.73 -0.76 2.76
C THR A 25 17.59 -2.20 2.25
N ALA A 26 18.66 -3.00 2.33
CA ALA A 26 18.58 -4.42 2.07
C ALA A 26 17.60 -5.09 3.06
N ARG A 27 16.77 -6.01 2.56
CA ARG A 27 15.89 -6.84 3.37
C ARG A 27 16.67 -8.04 3.93
N TYR A 28 16.53 -8.28 5.21
CA TYR A 28 17.16 -9.42 5.89
C TYR A 28 16.17 -10.29 6.67
N LYS A 29 14.87 -9.94 6.65
CA LYS A 29 13.78 -10.72 7.26
C LYS A 29 12.81 -11.19 6.19
N ALA A 30 12.14 -12.31 6.45
CA ALA A 30 11.05 -12.78 5.60
C ALA A 30 9.88 -11.77 5.62
N VAL A 31 9.17 -11.68 4.51
CA VAL A 31 7.91 -10.91 4.43
C VAL A 31 6.85 -11.66 5.22
N ALA A 32 6.20 -10.99 6.15
CA ALA A 32 5.11 -11.50 6.98
C ALA A 32 3.78 -10.77 6.73
N HIS A 33 3.84 -9.54 6.19
CA HIS A 33 2.66 -8.70 6.02
C HIS A 33 2.72 -7.89 4.73
N VAL A 34 1.55 -7.48 4.25
CA VAL A 34 1.37 -6.32 3.38
C VAL A 34 0.85 -5.18 4.25
N VAL A 35 1.43 -3.99 4.10
CA VAL A 35 0.94 -2.77 4.76
C VAL A 35 0.39 -1.84 3.69
N LEU A 36 -0.92 -1.59 3.76
CA LEU A 36 -1.62 -0.68 2.87
C LEU A 36 -1.57 0.75 3.41
N HIS A 37 -1.40 1.68 2.49
CA HIS A 37 -1.38 3.12 2.73
C HIS A 37 -2.29 3.82 1.72
N THR A 38 -2.62 5.06 2.01
CA THR A 38 -3.06 6.03 1.02
C THR A 38 -2.15 7.25 1.08
N THR A 39 -1.88 7.87 -0.05
CA THR A 39 -0.96 9.02 -0.15
C THR A 39 -1.38 10.24 0.66
N GLY A 40 -2.54 10.17 1.31
CA GLY A 40 -3.14 11.24 2.08
C GLY A 40 -3.77 12.31 1.18
N GLY A 41 -5.06 12.56 1.38
CA GLY A 41 -5.73 13.69 0.75
C GLY A 41 -5.09 14.99 1.24
N TYR A 42 -4.64 15.80 0.31
CA TYR A 42 -4.10 17.11 0.60
C TYR A 42 -5.24 18.08 0.95
N PRO A 43 -5.12 19.02 1.88
CA PRO A 43 -3.93 19.42 2.63
C PRO A 43 -3.96 19.11 4.13
N ASP A 44 -4.95 18.40 4.65
CA ASP A 44 -5.12 18.28 6.09
C ASP A 44 -5.07 16.83 6.58
N SER A 45 -3.84 16.37 6.84
CA SER A 45 -3.58 15.04 7.41
C SER A 45 -4.09 14.88 8.86
N LYS A 46 -4.62 15.92 9.48
CA LYS A 46 -5.13 15.88 10.85
C LYS A 46 -6.60 15.47 10.95
N HIS A 47 -7.32 15.51 9.85
CA HIS A 47 -8.72 15.12 9.81
C HIS A 47 -8.90 13.95 8.84
N PRO A 48 -9.39 12.81 9.32
CA PRO A 48 -9.76 11.71 8.42
C PRO A 48 -10.94 12.19 7.56
N THR A 49 -10.65 12.73 6.41
CA THR A 49 -11.69 13.04 5.43
C THR A 49 -12.28 11.73 4.95
N PRO A 50 -13.59 11.52 5.01
CA PRO A 50 -14.21 10.31 4.49
C PRO A 50 -13.76 10.09 3.05
N GLN A 51 -13.16 8.96 2.78
CA GLN A 51 -12.77 8.60 1.42
C GLN A 51 -14.03 8.33 0.61
N ARG A 52 -14.05 8.80 -0.64
CA ARG A 52 -15.12 8.55 -1.59
C ARG A 52 -14.61 7.68 -2.71
N ILE A 53 -15.42 6.72 -3.13
CA ILE A 53 -15.13 5.93 -4.32
C ILE A 53 -15.78 6.61 -5.51
N ARG A 54 -15.00 6.89 -6.55
CA ARG A 54 -15.46 7.48 -7.80
C ARG A 54 -15.53 6.43 -8.90
N PRO A 55 -16.51 6.53 -9.80
CA PRO A 55 -16.50 5.79 -11.06
C PRO A 55 -15.29 6.22 -11.91
N GLU A 56 -14.69 5.27 -12.62
CA GLU A 56 -13.43 5.43 -13.35
C GLU A 56 -13.43 6.53 -14.44
N ALA A 57 -14.57 6.82 -15.04
CA ALA A 57 -14.63 7.52 -16.33
C ALA A 57 -14.74 9.05 -16.24
N ALA A 58 -15.03 9.65 -15.10
CA ALA A 58 -15.58 11.00 -15.09
C ALA A 58 -14.80 12.07 -14.30
N ALA A 59 -13.75 11.70 -13.57
CA ALA A 59 -13.07 12.66 -12.70
C ALA A 59 -11.67 13.01 -13.20
N PRO A 60 -11.30 14.29 -13.21
CA PRO A 60 -9.92 14.69 -13.47
C PRO A 60 -9.01 14.08 -12.42
N ARG A 61 -7.87 13.55 -12.86
CA ARG A 61 -6.81 13.01 -12.00
C ARG A 61 -5.88 14.15 -11.66
N HIS A 62 -5.76 14.47 -10.37
CA HIS A 62 -4.92 15.56 -9.88
C HIS A 62 -3.62 15.06 -9.25
N CYS A 63 -3.51 13.76 -8.97
CA CYS A 63 -2.33 13.12 -8.45
C CYS A 63 -2.12 11.79 -9.18
N LEU A 64 -0.90 11.55 -9.65
CA LEU A 64 -0.50 10.34 -10.36
C LEU A 64 0.58 9.60 -9.56
N ALA A 65 0.69 8.29 -9.79
CA ALA A 65 1.75 7.48 -9.19
C ALA A 65 3.16 8.02 -9.54
N THR A 66 3.33 8.53 -10.74
CA THR A 66 4.58 9.17 -11.18
C THR A 66 4.92 10.44 -10.41
N ASP A 67 3.92 11.23 -10.00
CA ASP A 67 4.13 12.43 -9.18
C ASP A 67 4.58 12.07 -7.77
N VAL A 68 3.96 11.04 -7.19
CA VAL A 68 4.33 10.49 -5.87
C VAL A 68 5.77 9.97 -5.91
N HIS A 69 6.11 9.17 -6.92
CA HIS A 69 7.47 8.67 -7.12
C HIS A 69 8.49 9.81 -7.28
N ALA A 70 8.17 10.81 -8.11
CA ALA A 70 9.03 11.98 -8.32
C ALA A 70 9.19 12.80 -7.03
N TYR A 71 8.15 12.91 -6.19
CA TYR A 71 8.25 13.53 -4.87
C TYR A 71 9.21 12.75 -3.97
N TRP A 72 9.03 11.43 -3.83
CA TRP A 72 9.93 10.61 -3.00
C TRP A 72 11.38 10.63 -3.47
N SER A 73 11.59 10.73 -4.78
CA SER A 73 12.95 10.79 -5.38
C SER A 73 13.67 12.09 -5.05
N ARG A 74 12.95 13.19 -4.87
CA ARG A 74 13.51 14.53 -4.64
C ARG A 74 13.54 14.95 -3.17
N THR A 75 12.57 14.47 -2.38
CA THR A 75 12.47 14.87 -0.98
C THR A 75 13.58 14.28 -0.11
N ASP A 76 14.01 15.01 0.90
CA ASP A 76 14.90 14.49 1.95
C ASP A 76 14.11 13.80 3.08
N ARG A 77 12.79 13.87 3.06
CA ARG A 77 11.96 13.10 3.99
C ARG A 77 12.06 11.62 3.65
N ILE A 78 12.26 10.80 4.66
CA ILE A 78 12.27 9.35 4.54
C ILE A 78 10.81 8.86 4.61
N GLY A 79 10.40 8.11 3.61
CA GLY A 79 9.07 7.51 3.51
C GLY A 79 8.71 7.20 2.06
N ALA A 80 8.73 5.92 1.69
CA ALA A 80 8.31 5.44 0.38
C ALA A 80 7.90 3.97 0.46
N ALA A 81 6.89 3.57 -0.32
CA ALA A 81 6.43 2.19 -0.43
C ALA A 81 7.15 1.44 -1.56
N HIS A 82 6.93 0.13 -1.64
CA HIS A 82 7.46 -0.73 -2.71
C HIS A 82 6.64 -0.60 -3.99
N ILE A 83 5.35 -0.36 -3.83
CA ILE A 83 4.34 -0.38 -4.90
C ILE A 83 3.44 0.85 -4.76
N LEU A 84 3.07 1.42 -5.90
CA LEU A 84 2.01 2.43 -6.02
C LEU A 84 0.86 1.86 -6.87
N ILE A 85 -0.38 2.18 -6.50
CA ILE A 85 -1.58 1.90 -7.31
C ILE A 85 -2.18 3.23 -7.74
N ASP A 86 -2.13 3.51 -9.04
CA ASP A 86 -2.64 4.76 -9.62
C ASP A 86 -4.17 4.76 -9.74
N ALA A 87 -4.74 5.92 -10.01
CA ALA A 87 -6.18 6.16 -10.10
C ALA A 87 -6.91 5.27 -11.13
N ASP A 88 -6.21 4.85 -12.20
CA ASP A 88 -6.75 3.92 -13.20
C ASP A 88 -6.56 2.43 -12.83
N GLY A 89 -6.03 2.16 -11.65
CA GLY A 89 -5.70 0.82 -11.20
C GLY A 89 -4.35 0.29 -11.70
N ALA A 90 -3.59 1.07 -12.48
CA ALA A 90 -2.26 0.67 -12.90
C ALA A 90 -1.33 0.50 -11.67
N VAL A 91 -0.52 -0.56 -11.69
CA VAL A 91 0.37 -0.92 -10.59
C VAL A 91 1.81 -0.60 -10.97
N TYR A 92 2.46 0.21 -10.16
CA TYR A 92 3.84 0.65 -10.35
C TYR A 92 4.73 0.03 -9.28
N GLN A 93 5.67 -0.81 -9.70
CA GLN A 93 6.68 -1.36 -8.79
C GLN A 93 7.94 -0.47 -8.79
N ILE A 94 8.39 -0.05 -7.61
CA ILE A 94 9.55 0.81 -7.39
C ILE A 94 10.76 -0.01 -6.95
N ALA A 95 10.56 -0.98 -6.07
CA ALA A 95 11.63 -1.73 -5.46
C ALA A 95 11.38 -3.25 -5.57
N ASP A 96 12.45 -4.04 -5.57
CA ASP A 96 12.35 -5.49 -5.46
C ASP A 96 11.70 -5.89 -4.13
N LEU A 97 10.68 -6.74 -4.19
CA LEU A 97 9.83 -7.07 -3.05
C LEU A 97 10.51 -8.02 -2.05
N SER A 98 11.46 -8.82 -2.52
CA SER A 98 12.15 -9.81 -1.70
C SER A 98 13.46 -9.31 -1.09
N THR A 99 14.17 -8.44 -1.80
CA THR A 99 15.53 -8.01 -1.43
C THR A 99 15.59 -6.60 -0.85
N ARG A 100 14.54 -5.78 -1.05
CA ARG A 100 14.46 -4.40 -0.54
C ARG A 100 13.44 -4.29 0.60
N ALA A 101 13.78 -3.50 1.61
CA ALA A 101 12.88 -3.03 2.66
C ALA A 101 12.75 -1.52 2.53
N MET A 102 11.63 -1.04 2.00
CA MET A 102 11.36 0.38 1.86
C MET A 102 10.95 0.98 3.20
N TYR A 103 11.23 2.26 3.41
CA TYR A 103 10.90 2.98 4.65
C TYR A 103 9.45 3.49 4.63
N HIS A 104 8.47 2.59 4.72
CA HIS A 104 7.04 2.93 4.66
C HIS A 104 6.33 2.87 6.02
N CYS A 105 6.83 2.03 6.95
CA CYS A 105 6.21 1.87 8.26
C CYS A 105 7.27 1.51 9.32
N VAL A 106 7.51 2.41 10.26
CA VAL A 106 8.51 2.23 11.32
C VAL A 106 8.20 0.96 12.13
N GLY A 107 9.22 0.13 12.35
CA GLY A 107 9.09 -1.17 13.03
C GLY A 107 8.73 -2.33 12.09
N TYR A 108 8.09 -2.06 10.95
CA TYR A 108 7.60 -3.09 10.03
C TYR A 108 8.31 -3.14 8.67
N ASN A 109 9.17 -2.18 8.34
CA ASN A 109 9.85 -2.10 7.05
C ASN A 109 10.51 -3.41 6.60
N GLN A 110 11.13 -4.14 7.53
CA GLN A 110 11.86 -5.38 7.22
C GLN A 110 10.96 -6.60 7.01
N VAL A 111 9.75 -6.58 7.56
CA VAL A 111 8.83 -7.72 7.55
C VAL A 111 7.60 -7.50 6.69
N SER A 112 7.52 -6.37 5.99
CA SER A 112 6.33 -6.06 5.18
C SER A 112 6.66 -5.48 3.81
N ILE A 113 5.67 -5.58 2.92
CA ILE A 113 5.64 -4.88 1.63
C ILE A 113 4.66 -3.73 1.77
N GLY A 114 5.15 -2.49 1.60
CA GLY A 114 4.31 -1.30 1.57
C GLY A 114 3.66 -1.11 0.21
N VAL A 115 2.36 -0.89 0.20
CA VAL A 115 1.56 -0.57 -0.99
C VAL A 115 0.83 0.75 -0.75
N GLU A 116 1.08 1.72 -1.58
CA GLU A 116 0.47 3.05 -1.51
C GLU A 116 -0.63 3.19 -2.57
N VAL A 117 -1.86 3.42 -2.15
CA VAL A 117 -2.98 3.72 -3.05
C VAL A 117 -3.02 5.23 -3.25
N VAL A 118 -2.84 5.69 -4.50
CA VAL A 118 -2.76 7.12 -4.82
C VAL A 118 -4.11 7.78 -4.65
N GLN A 119 -4.24 8.57 -3.59
CA GLN A 119 -5.45 9.30 -3.25
C GLN A 119 -5.46 10.66 -3.92
N GLN A 120 -6.63 11.09 -4.39
CA GLN A 120 -6.78 12.40 -5.02
C GLN A 120 -6.84 13.52 -3.97
N SER A 121 -6.65 14.76 -4.40
CA SER A 121 -6.63 15.94 -3.53
C SER A 121 -7.93 16.16 -2.73
N ASP A 122 -9.06 15.63 -3.19
CA ASP A 122 -10.33 15.65 -2.48
C ASP A 122 -10.59 14.39 -1.63
N SER A 123 -9.53 13.63 -1.35
CA SER A 123 -9.55 12.39 -0.58
C SER A 123 -10.32 11.24 -1.25
N SER A 124 -10.63 11.35 -2.55
CA SER A 124 -11.30 10.27 -3.27
C SER A 124 -10.32 9.21 -3.77
N LEU A 125 -10.84 7.99 -3.91
CA LEU A 125 -10.25 6.86 -4.60
C LEU A 125 -11.13 6.47 -5.79
N PHE A 126 -10.63 5.60 -6.65
CA PHE A 126 -11.36 5.07 -7.80
C PHE A 126 -11.62 3.58 -7.65
N ALA A 127 -12.74 3.10 -8.21
CA ALA A 127 -13.11 1.68 -8.17
C ALA A 127 -12.01 0.76 -8.74
N ALA A 128 -11.34 1.18 -9.81
CA ALA A 128 -10.22 0.45 -10.40
C ALA A 128 -9.07 0.19 -9.41
N GLN A 129 -8.82 1.13 -8.50
CA GLN A 129 -7.79 0.96 -7.47
C GLN A 129 -8.15 -0.17 -6.51
N LEU A 130 -9.42 -0.27 -6.09
CA LEU A 130 -9.88 -1.34 -5.18
C LEU A 130 -9.76 -2.72 -5.83
N VAL A 131 -10.10 -2.82 -7.12
CA VAL A 131 -9.88 -4.05 -7.90
C VAL A 131 -8.40 -4.45 -7.90
N SER A 132 -7.52 -3.49 -8.14
CA SER A 132 -6.07 -3.72 -8.14
C SER A 132 -5.53 -4.05 -6.75
N VAL A 133 -6.04 -3.43 -5.68
CA VAL A 133 -5.68 -3.78 -4.29
C VAL A 133 -5.98 -5.24 -4.01
N VAL A 134 -7.20 -5.70 -4.32
CA VAL A 134 -7.61 -7.09 -4.09
C VAL A 134 -6.74 -8.07 -4.87
N ALA A 135 -6.55 -7.81 -6.17
CA ALA A 135 -5.73 -8.66 -7.02
C ALA A 135 -4.26 -8.72 -6.56
N LEU A 136 -3.69 -7.55 -6.25
CA LEU A 136 -2.31 -7.43 -5.79
C LEU A 136 -2.10 -8.12 -4.43
N CYS A 137 -2.95 -7.86 -3.45
CA CYS A 137 -2.85 -8.49 -2.14
C CYS A 137 -3.00 -10.02 -2.24
N SER A 138 -3.90 -10.50 -3.10
CA SER A 138 -4.07 -11.94 -3.36
C SER A 138 -2.79 -12.56 -3.93
N TRP A 139 -2.19 -11.93 -4.93
CA TRP A 139 -0.95 -12.39 -5.50
C TRP A 139 0.22 -12.34 -4.49
N LEU A 140 0.34 -11.27 -3.70
CA LEU A 140 1.35 -11.16 -2.64
C LEU A 140 1.18 -12.25 -1.58
N ALA A 141 -0.06 -12.52 -1.15
CA ALA A 141 -0.34 -13.58 -0.19
C ALA A 141 0.09 -14.95 -0.72
N ASP A 142 -0.21 -15.26 -1.97
CA ASP A 142 0.20 -16.53 -2.60
C ASP A 142 1.72 -16.64 -2.76
N THR A 143 2.37 -15.53 -3.15
CA THR A 143 3.83 -15.47 -3.40
C THR A 143 4.61 -15.62 -2.11
N PHE A 144 4.24 -14.90 -1.06
CA PHE A 144 4.95 -14.85 0.22
C PHE A 144 4.34 -15.76 1.29
N LYS A 145 3.30 -16.54 0.95
CA LYS A 145 2.59 -17.45 1.86
C LYS A 145 2.00 -16.73 3.07
N LEU A 146 1.42 -15.56 2.83
CA LEU A 146 0.77 -14.78 3.87
C LEU A 146 -0.64 -15.31 4.14
N PRO A 147 -1.16 -15.15 5.37
CA PRO A 147 -2.56 -15.42 5.66
C PRO A 147 -3.49 -14.55 4.81
N ARG A 148 -4.62 -15.10 4.36
CA ARG A 148 -5.68 -14.32 3.71
C ARG A 148 -6.59 -13.71 4.78
N SER A 149 -6.01 -12.83 5.59
CA SER A 149 -6.65 -12.10 6.68
C SER A 149 -6.31 -10.62 6.61
N VAL A 150 -7.24 -9.79 7.02
CA VAL A 150 -7.14 -8.33 6.97
C VAL A 150 -7.54 -7.72 8.31
N ALA A 151 -6.80 -6.72 8.78
CA ALA A 151 -7.07 -6.04 10.04
C ALA A 151 -8.35 -5.19 9.94
N MET A 152 -9.49 -5.79 10.29
CA MET A 152 -10.81 -5.15 10.30
C MET A 152 -11.68 -5.72 11.42
N PRO A 153 -12.54 -4.90 12.05
CA PRO A 153 -12.66 -3.44 11.89
C PRO A 153 -11.47 -2.68 12.48
N TYR A 154 -11.32 -1.41 12.09
CA TYR A 154 -10.32 -0.53 12.70
C TYR A 154 -10.69 -0.22 14.16
N THR A 155 -9.82 -0.57 15.08
CA THR A 155 -10.02 -0.37 16.53
C THR A 155 -8.90 0.46 17.18
N GLY A 156 -8.02 1.04 16.37
CA GLY A 156 -6.82 1.73 16.81
C GLY A 156 -5.55 0.92 16.53
N VAL A 157 -4.44 1.35 17.09
CA VAL A 157 -3.16 0.64 16.96
C VAL A 157 -3.26 -0.74 17.62
N ARG A 158 -2.81 -1.76 16.91
CA ARG A 158 -2.85 -3.15 17.37
C ARG A 158 -1.56 -3.53 18.09
N ASP A 159 -1.72 -4.16 19.24
CA ASP A 159 -0.58 -4.71 20.01
C ASP A 159 -0.07 -6.04 19.41
N VAL A 160 -0.96 -6.78 18.74
CA VAL A 160 -0.66 -8.09 18.16
C VAL A 160 -1.09 -8.11 16.70
N VAL A 161 -0.15 -8.44 15.83
CA VAL A 161 -0.36 -8.52 14.37
C VAL A 161 -0.02 -9.91 13.80
N ASP A 162 0.38 -10.85 14.64
CA ASP A 162 0.72 -12.21 14.23
C ASP A 162 -0.50 -12.89 13.60
N GLY A 163 -0.30 -13.53 12.45
CA GLY A 163 -1.36 -14.18 11.71
C GLY A 163 -2.22 -13.23 10.86
N VAL A 164 -1.92 -11.93 10.81
CA VAL A 164 -2.60 -10.96 9.96
C VAL A 164 -1.80 -10.77 8.67
N GLY A 165 -2.40 -11.07 7.51
CA GLY A 165 -1.71 -10.94 6.22
C GLY A 165 -1.66 -9.50 5.71
N VAL A 166 -2.75 -8.75 5.87
CA VAL A 166 -2.87 -7.35 5.42
C VAL A 166 -3.24 -6.43 6.58
N LEU A 167 -2.45 -5.40 6.75
CA LEU A 167 -2.59 -4.36 7.77
C LEU A 167 -2.71 -3.00 7.10
N GLY A 168 -3.41 -2.06 7.70
CA GLY A 168 -3.29 -0.65 7.39
C GLY A 168 -2.13 -0.01 8.16
N HIS A 169 -1.55 1.06 7.65
CA HIS A 169 -0.56 1.82 8.44
C HIS A 169 -1.20 2.36 9.72
N ARG A 170 -2.48 2.69 9.68
CA ARG A 170 -3.29 3.12 10.83
C ARG A 170 -3.33 2.09 11.98
N ASP A 171 -3.22 0.79 11.64
CA ASP A 171 -3.21 -0.31 12.63
C ASP A 171 -1.87 -0.44 13.35
N LEU A 172 -0.82 0.19 12.83
CA LEU A 172 0.58 0.04 13.27
C LEU A 172 1.17 1.31 13.88
N SER A 173 0.51 2.46 13.73
CA SER A 173 1.09 3.74 14.12
C SER A 173 0.04 4.72 14.64
N SER A 174 0.23 5.19 15.87
CA SER A 174 -0.67 6.15 16.53
C SER A 174 -0.64 7.56 15.90
N ASN A 175 0.36 7.86 15.06
CA ASN A 175 0.45 9.14 14.37
C ASN A 175 -0.27 9.14 13.01
N ARG A 176 -0.99 8.05 12.69
CA ARG A 176 -1.81 7.91 11.50
C ARG A 176 -3.28 7.97 11.88
N GLY A 177 -4.05 8.69 11.10
CA GLY A 177 -5.50 8.71 11.26
C GLY A 177 -6.14 7.46 10.63
N SER A 178 -7.43 7.27 10.88
CA SER A 178 -8.23 6.17 10.32
C SER A 178 -8.26 6.12 8.79
N GLY A 179 -7.73 7.13 8.12
CA GLY A 179 -7.68 7.22 6.65
C GLY A 179 -6.41 6.67 5.99
N ASP A 180 -5.46 6.08 6.75
CA ASP A 180 -4.21 5.52 6.17
C ASP A 180 -4.11 3.98 6.36
N PRO A 181 -4.71 3.16 5.47
CA PRO A 181 -5.74 3.55 4.52
C PRO A 181 -7.11 3.69 5.18
N GLY A 182 -8.10 4.27 4.48
CA GLY A 182 -9.49 4.29 4.95
C GLY A 182 -10.16 2.92 4.82
N ASP A 183 -11.37 2.81 5.43
CA ASP A 183 -12.12 1.56 5.48
C ASP A 183 -12.39 0.98 4.10
N PHE A 184 -12.74 1.80 3.10
CA PHE A 184 -13.03 1.32 1.73
C PHE A 184 -11.94 0.44 1.13
N VAL A 185 -10.67 0.72 1.44
CA VAL A 185 -9.54 -0.07 0.93
C VAL A 185 -9.49 -1.43 1.61
N MET A 186 -9.74 -1.47 2.91
CA MET A 186 -9.69 -2.70 3.71
C MET A 186 -10.95 -3.55 3.49
N GLU A 187 -12.13 -2.92 3.42
CA GLU A 187 -13.41 -3.57 3.14
C GLU A 187 -13.41 -4.29 1.79
N ALA A 188 -12.74 -3.73 0.78
CA ALA A 188 -12.62 -4.39 -0.53
C ALA A 188 -12.00 -5.79 -0.44
N LEU A 189 -11.09 -6.02 0.52
CA LEU A 189 -10.52 -7.35 0.77
C LEU A 189 -11.53 -8.27 1.47
N VAL A 190 -12.29 -7.75 2.45
CA VAL A 190 -13.34 -8.51 3.13
C VAL A 190 -14.43 -8.94 2.14
N ASP A 191 -14.85 -8.02 1.27
CA ASP A 191 -15.83 -8.29 0.20
C ASP A 191 -15.32 -9.33 -0.80
N ALA A 192 -14.01 -9.42 -0.99
CA ALA A 192 -13.35 -10.45 -1.79
C ALA A 192 -13.13 -11.78 -1.05
N GLY A 193 -13.65 -11.94 0.17
CA GLY A 193 -13.62 -13.18 0.95
C GLY A 193 -12.41 -13.33 1.88
N TRP A 194 -11.67 -12.27 2.18
CA TRP A 194 -10.62 -12.32 3.19
C TRP A 194 -11.21 -12.30 4.60
N ALA A 195 -10.58 -13.02 5.52
CA ALA A 195 -11.03 -13.04 6.91
C ALA A 195 -10.74 -11.69 7.58
N ALA A 196 -11.77 -11.04 8.12
CA ALA A 196 -11.61 -9.89 9.01
C ALA A 196 -11.13 -10.38 10.40
N VAL A 197 -10.07 -9.79 10.95
CA VAL A 197 -9.45 -10.17 12.23
C VAL A 197 -9.05 -8.95 13.06
#